data_90c878a02b934eb77ead29c74cbd0e3f
#
_entry.id   90c878a02b934eb77ead29c74cbd0e3f
#
_cell.length_a   1.000
_cell.length_b   1.000
_cell.length_c   1.000
_cell.angle_alpha   90.00
_cell.angle_beta   90.00
_cell.angle_gamma   90.00
#
_symmetry.space_group_name_H-M   'P 1'
#
loop_
_entity.id
_entity.type
_entity.pdbx_description
1 polymer ?
#
loop_
_entity_poly.entity_id
_entity_poly.type
_entity_poly.pdbx_seq_one_letter_code
_entity_poly.pdbx_strand_id
1 'polypeptide(L)'
;MNKVYKIKDKFLSYVKDYEIDKDELIAKFVDYLTEDELYDFTLEYCDDFTEDKLDESVGSSGTTEVISKELKDAAYKLFKTPKWGFESDKEIEDYINPIFDVSEDPKTGDIEVQVRAELEYDNLMDLSDVLDKVISKYDKDAYFEPEQPGILCAFIRY
;
A
#
# COMPACT_ATOMS: atom_id res chain seq x y z
N MET A 1 30.03 23.19 -29.05
CA MET A 1 28.72 22.50 -29.07
C MET A 1 28.75 21.33 -28.09
N ASN A 2 27.91 21.35 -27.07
CA ASN A 2 28.01 20.44 -25.91
C ASN A 2 27.66 19.01 -26.36
N LYS A 3 28.42 18.02 -25.89
CA LYS A 3 28.30 16.60 -26.24
C LYS A 3 26.89 16.06 -25.91
N VAL A 4 26.28 16.59 -24.84
CA VAL A 4 24.93 16.24 -24.37
C VAL A 4 23.85 16.58 -25.39
N TYR A 5 23.90 17.77 -26.02
CA TYR A 5 22.91 18.15 -27.03
C TYR A 5 22.94 17.24 -28.27
N LYS A 6 24.14 16.79 -28.68
CA LYS A 6 24.26 15.84 -29.80
C LYS A 6 23.67 14.46 -29.50
N ILE A 7 23.74 14.03 -28.26
CA ILE A 7 23.13 12.75 -27.81
C ILE A 7 21.60 12.89 -27.79
N LYS A 8 21.09 13.99 -27.23
CA LYS A 8 19.64 14.28 -27.20
C LYS A 8 19.05 14.32 -28.62
N ASP A 9 19.66 15.05 -29.53
CA ASP A 9 19.17 15.15 -30.92
C ASP A 9 19.17 13.80 -31.65
N LYS A 10 20.21 12.98 -31.45
CA LYS A 10 20.27 11.63 -32.00
C LYS A 10 19.21 10.71 -31.42
N PHE A 11 18.98 10.80 -30.12
CA PHE A 11 17.95 9.99 -29.43
C PHE A 11 16.55 10.34 -29.91
N LEU A 12 16.23 11.64 -30.00
CA LEU A 12 14.94 12.09 -30.50
C LEU A 12 14.69 11.70 -31.99
N SER A 13 15.74 11.75 -32.82
CA SER A 13 15.67 11.25 -34.19
C SER A 13 15.41 9.75 -34.23
N TYR A 14 16.11 8.97 -33.40
CA TYR A 14 15.93 7.52 -33.30
C TYR A 14 14.51 7.14 -32.90
N VAL A 15 13.96 7.77 -31.84
CA VAL A 15 12.57 7.51 -31.35
C VAL A 15 11.56 7.80 -32.46
N LYS A 16 11.79 8.88 -33.25
CA LYS A 16 10.91 9.30 -34.36
C LYS A 16 11.00 8.37 -35.55
N ASP A 17 12.23 7.95 -35.93
CA ASP A 17 12.50 7.17 -37.14
C ASP A 17 12.06 5.69 -36.99
N TYR A 18 12.00 5.18 -35.77
CA TYR A 18 11.64 3.77 -35.50
C TYR A 18 10.22 3.57 -34.96
N GLU A 19 9.38 4.64 -34.98
CA GLU A 19 7.98 4.57 -34.50
C GLU A 19 7.84 3.86 -33.12
N ILE A 20 8.80 4.13 -32.21
CA ILE A 20 8.81 3.51 -30.89
C ILE A 20 7.54 3.92 -30.14
N ASP A 21 6.88 2.95 -29.54
CA ASP A 21 5.75 3.18 -28.66
C ASP A 21 6.17 4.12 -27.51
N LYS A 22 5.50 5.28 -27.42
CA LYS A 22 5.86 6.31 -26.46
C LYS A 22 5.62 5.86 -25.03
N ASP A 23 4.57 5.08 -24.79
CA ASP A 23 4.20 4.62 -23.47
C ASP A 23 5.21 3.57 -22.98
N GLU A 24 5.66 2.66 -23.86
CA GLU A 24 6.73 1.72 -23.55
C GLU A 24 8.07 2.43 -23.29
N LEU A 25 8.36 3.47 -24.06
CA LEU A 25 9.58 4.25 -23.87
C LEU A 25 9.58 5.00 -22.54
N ILE A 26 8.44 5.62 -22.18
CA ILE A 26 8.27 6.32 -20.91
C ILE A 26 8.40 5.35 -19.74
N ALA A 27 7.76 4.18 -19.80
CA ALA A 27 7.87 3.17 -18.77
C ALA A 27 9.33 2.74 -18.54
N LYS A 28 10.06 2.44 -19.61
CA LYS A 28 11.49 2.10 -19.53
C LYS A 28 12.34 3.26 -19.01
N PHE A 29 11.98 4.50 -19.34
CA PHE A 29 12.71 5.66 -18.84
C PHE A 29 12.52 5.84 -17.33
N VAL A 30 11.31 5.68 -16.84
CA VAL A 30 10.99 5.71 -15.41
C VAL A 30 11.76 4.62 -14.64
N ASP A 31 11.87 3.40 -15.21
CA ASP A 31 12.63 2.30 -14.61
C ASP A 31 14.15 2.60 -14.47
N TYR A 32 14.69 3.56 -15.20
CA TYR A 32 16.10 3.97 -15.15
C TYR A 32 16.37 5.12 -14.18
N LEU A 33 15.35 5.84 -13.75
CA LEU A 33 15.48 6.93 -12.80
C LEU A 33 15.52 6.37 -11.37
N THR A 34 16.35 6.98 -10.55
CA THR A 34 16.22 6.81 -9.09
C THR A 34 14.98 7.55 -8.60
N GLU A 35 14.52 7.23 -7.41
CA GLU A 35 13.38 7.92 -6.79
C GLU A 35 13.61 9.42 -6.71
N ASP A 36 14.81 9.86 -6.31
CA ASP A 36 15.19 11.27 -6.23
C ASP A 36 15.16 11.96 -7.61
N GLU A 37 15.69 11.31 -8.64
CA GLU A 37 15.69 11.86 -10.01
C GLU A 37 14.27 11.93 -10.60
N LEU A 38 13.42 10.95 -10.29
CA LEU A 38 12.03 10.95 -10.71
C LEU A 38 11.24 12.05 -9.97
N TYR A 39 11.49 12.24 -8.69
CA TYR A 39 10.91 13.30 -7.88
C TYR A 39 11.26 14.68 -8.43
N ASP A 40 12.56 14.96 -8.63
CA ASP A 40 13.05 16.22 -9.18
C ASP A 40 12.48 16.49 -10.58
N PHE A 41 12.42 15.45 -11.44
CA PHE A 41 11.84 15.57 -12.78
C PHE A 41 10.35 15.92 -12.72
N THR A 42 9.62 15.30 -11.82
CA THR A 42 8.17 15.52 -11.70
C THR A 42 7.87 16.93 -11.20
N LEU A 43 8.61 17.43 -10.20
CA LEU A 43 8.47 18.82 -9.72
C LEU A 43 8.85 19.86 -10.79
N GLU A 44 9.84 19.57 -11.65
CA GLU A 44 10.31 20.54 -12.66
C GLU A 44 9.39 20.61 -13.89
N TYR A 45 8.75 19.49 -14.27
CA TYR A 45 8.05 19.37 -15.57
C TYR A 45 6.55 19.13 -15.47
N CYS A 46 6.00 18.86 -14.30
CA CYS A 46 4.57 18.65 -14.12
C CYS A 46 3.97 19.82 -13.33
N ASP A 47 3.45 20.84 -14.03
CA ASP A 47 2.90 22.07 -13.44
C ASP A 47 1.78 21.83 -12.40
N ASP A 48 1.11 20.67 -12.46
CA ASP A 48 0.05 20.26 -11.52
C ASP A 48 0.58 19.42 -10.36
N PHE A 49 1.88 19.10 -10.36
CA PHE A 49 2.52 18.33 -9.31
C PHE A 49 3.06 19.29 -8.24
N THR A 50 2.44 19.28 -7.08
CA THR A 50 2.94 20.01 -5.90
C THR A 50 3.44 18.99 -4.88
N GLU A 51 4.38 19.38 -3.99
CA GLU A 51 4.84 18.54 -2.88
C GLU A 51 3.66 17.96 -2.10
N ASP A 52 2.62 18.77 -1.85
CA ASP A 52 1.40 18.33 -1.18
C ASP A 52 0.66 17.20 -1.92
N LYS A 53 0.69 17.20 -3.26
CA LYS A 53 0.07 16.14 -4.07
C LYS A 53 0.95 14.89 -4.22
N LEU A 54 2.26 15.03 -4.11
CA LEU A 54 3.19 13.89 -4.04
C LEU A 54 2.97 13.13 -2.74
N ASP A 55 2.87 13.82 -1.62
CA ASP A 55 2.56 13.22 -0.33
C ASP A 55 1.17 12.55 -0.34
N GLU A 56 0.17 13.13 -1.05
CA GLU A 56 -1.15 12.50 -1.22
C GLU A 56 -1.15 11.29 -2.16
N SER A 57 -0.25 11.23 -3.17
CA SER A 57 -0.34 10.19 -4.22
C SER A 57 0.66 9.03 -4.05
N VAL A 58 1.79 9.25 -3.42
CA VAL A 58 2.87 8.24 -3.31
C VAL A 58 2.93 7.61 -1.91
N GLY A 59 2.46 8.33 -0.87
CA GLY A 59 2.54 7.85 0.52
C GLY A 59 1.40 6.94 0.94
N SER A 60 0.15 7.27 0.62
CA SER A 60 -0.94 6.75 1.45
C SER A 60 -1.80 5.66 0.84
N SER A 61 -2.30 5.82 -0.38
CA SER A 61 -3.27 4.83 -0.87
C SER A 61 -2.64 3.46 -1.18
N GLY A 62 -1.41 3.43 -1.68
CA GLY A 62 -0.72 2.19 -1.98
C GLY A 62 -0.34 1.39 -0.73
N THR A 63 0.11 2.08 0.32
CA THR A 63 0.54 1.41 1.57
C THR A 63 -0.64 0.89 2.36
N THR A 64 -1.70 1.68 2.52
CA THR A 64 -2.94 1.24 3.19
C THR A 64 -3.61 0.09 2.47
N GLU A 65 -3.64 0.09 1.13
CA GLU A 65 -4.16 -1.01 0.33
C GLU A 65 -3.34 -2.30 0.49
N VAL A 66 -2.00 -2.19 0.50
CA VAL A 66 -1.11 -3.34 0.72
C VAL A 66 -1.29 -3.91 2.11
N ILE A 67 -1.32 -3.06 3.15
CA ILE A 67 -1.55 -3.48 4.53
C ILE A 67 -2.94 -4.14 4.66
N SER A 68 -3.98 -3.51 4.14
CA SER A 68 -5.34 -4.05 4.16
C SER A 68 -5.41 -5.42 3.50
N LYS A 69 -4.75 -5.60 2.36
CA LYS A 69 -4.69 -6.88 1.66
C LYS A 69 -3.95 -7.95 2.49
N GLU A 70 -2.77 -7.63 3.04
CA GLU A 70 -2.01 -8.58 3.85
C GLU A 70 -2.76 -9.00 5.12
N LEU A 71 -3.46 -8.07 5.78
CA LEU A 71 -4.30 -8.35 6.94
C LEU A 71 -5.47 -9.28 6.57
N LYS A 72 -6.16 -9.01 5.47
CA LYS A 72 -7.24 -9.86 4.95
C LYS A 72 -6.74 -11.26 4.60
N ASP A 73 -5.59 -11.36 3.95
CA ASP A 73 -4.96 -12.64 3.60
C ASP A 73 -4.57 -13.45 4.84
N ALA A 74 -4.11 -12.79 5.90
CA ALA A 74 -3.77 -13.43 7.16
C ALA A 74 -5.02 -13.93 7.90
N ALA A 75 -6.05 -13.10 8.00
CA ALA A 75 -7.34 -13.47 8.56
C ALA A 75 -8.01 -14.62 7.79
N TYR A 76 -7.96 -14.58 6.46
CA TYR A 76 -8.47 -15.66 5.61
C TYR A 76 -7.83 -17.01 5.93
N LYS A 77 -6.50 -17.05 6.06
CA LYS A 77 -5.78 -18.28 6.42
C LYS A 77 -6.17 -18.80 7.80
N LEU A 78 -6.39 -17.91 8.76
CA LEU A 78 -6.86 -18.26 10.09
C LEU A 78 -8.27 -18.84 10.03
N PHE A 79 -9.21 -18.17 9.39
CA PHE A 79 -10.62 -18.57 9.31
C PHE A 79 -10.85 -19.81 8.46
N LYS A 80 -9.92 -20.16 7.59
CA LYS A 80 -9.95 -21.41 6.81
C LYS A 80 -9.70 -22.65 7.67
N THR A 81 -9.22 -22.48 8.90
CA THR A 81 -9.05 -23.61 9.83
C THR A 81 -10.40 -24.11 10.34
N PRO A 82 -10.59 -25.44 10.56
CA PRO A 82 -11.88 -26.02 10.96
C PRO A 82 -12.45 -25.45 12.26
N LYS A 83 -11.61 -24.85 13.11
CA LYS A 83 -12.00 -24.23 14.39
C LYS A 83 -13.10 -23.17 14.20
N TRP A 84 -13.09 -22.47 13.07
CA TRP A 84 -13.94 -21.29 12.85
C TRP A 84 -15.30 -21.60 12.24
N GLY A 85 -15.51 -22.84 11.75
CA GLY A 85 -16.81 -23.32 11.33
C GLY A 85 -17.35 -22.74 10.01
N PHE A 86 -16.51 -22.00 9.23
CA PHE A 86 -16.89 -21.56 7.89
C PHE A 86 -16.99 -22.74 6.92
N GLU A 87 -18.06 -22.79 6.13
CA GLU A 87 -18.35 -23.88 5.22
C GLU A 87 -17.74 -23.68 3.81
N SER A 88 -17.42 -22.44 3.44
CA SER A 88 -16.89 -22.10 2.12
C SER A 88 -15.92 -20.90 2.15
N ASP A 89 -15.04 -20.87 1.14
CA ASP A 89 -14.12 -19.75 0.93
C ASP A 89 -14.88 -18.42 0.73
N LYS A 90 -16.03 -18.48 0.08
CA LYS A 90 -16.88 -17.30 -0.13
C LYS A 90 -17.45 -16.75 1.17
N GLU A 91 -17.86 -17.59 2.08
CA GLU A 91 -18.36 -17.19 3.40
C GLU A 91 -17.28 -16.47 4.20
N ILE A 92 -16.05 -16.97 4.14
CA ILE A 92 -14.89 -16.33 4.76
C ILE A 92 -14.63 -14.94 4.13
N GLU A 93 -14.64 -14.84 2.79
CA GLU A 93 -14.45 -13.57 2.09
C GLU A 93 -15.54 -12.55 2.43
N ASP A 94 -16.80 -12.97 2.43
CA ASP A 94 -17.95 -12.12 2.77
C ASP A 94 -17.87 -11.63 4.22
N TYR A 95 -17.30 -12.42 5.15
CA TYR A 95 -17.08 -12.03 6.53
C TYR A 95 -15.90 -11.08 6.70
N ILE A 96 -14.77 -11.34 6.02
CA ILE A 96 -13.53 -10.57 6.17
C ILE A 96 -13.64 -9.18 5.56
N ASN A 97 -14.27 -9.05 4.40
CA ASN A 97 -14.26 -7.80 3.65
C ASN A 97 -14.76 -6.58 4.42
N PRO A 98 -15.85 -6.64 5.21
CA PRO A 98 -16.37 -5.49 5.93
C PRO A 98 -15.71 -5.22 7.28
N ILE A 99 -14.89 -6.17 7.83
CA ILE A 99 -14.38 -6.01 9.20
C ILE A 99 -13.11 -5.17 9.29
N PHE A 100 -12.38 -4.97 8.21
CA PHE A 100 -11.15 -4.19 8.19
C PHE A 100 -11.39 -2.77 7.69
N ASP A 101 -10.97 -1.80 8.48
CA ASP A 101 -10.88 -0.39 8.12
C ASP A 101 -9.42 0.05 8.31
N VAL A 102 -8.78 0.52 7.24
CA VAL A 102 -7.38 0.95 7.24
C VAL A 102 -7.34 2.37 6.69
N SER A 103 -6.97 3.30 7.54
CA SER A 103 -6.93 4.72 7.21
C SER A 103 -5.59 5.33 7.60
N GLU A 104 -5.21 6.39 6.93
CA GLU A 104 -4.01 7.17 7.21
C GLU A 104 -4.39 8.54 7.72
N ASP A 105 -3.70 9.00 8.77
CA ASP A 105 -3.83 10.39 9.23
C ASP A 105 -3.07 11.29 8.24
N PRO A 106 -3.75 12.18 7.49
CA PRO A 106 -3.12 13.03 6.49
C PRO A 106 -2.13 14.04 7.08
N LYS A 107 -2.07 14.20 8.42
CA LYS A 107 -1.16 15.15 9.07
C LYS A 107 0.13 14.51 9.54
N THR A 108 0.07 13.26 9.98
CA THR A 108 1.20 12.55 10.57
C THR A 108 1.75 11.46 9.67
N GLY A 109 0.94 10.97 8.70
CA GLY A 109 1.26 9.79 7.92
C GLY A 109 1.09 8.47 8.69
N ASP A 110 0.68 8.52 9.96
CA ASP A 110 0.44 7.33 10.76
C ASP A 110 -0.77 6.57 10.21
N ILE A 111 -0.68 5.25 10.18
CA ILE A 111 -1.78 4.40 9.71
C ILE A 111 -2.53 3.82 10.90
N GLU A 112 -3.82 4.07 10.96
CA GLU A 112 -4.75 3.44 11.88
C GLU A 112 -5.41 2.23 11.22
N VAL A 113 -5.39 1.10 11.92
CA VAL A 113 -6.06 -0.13 11.50
C VAL A 113 -7.12 -0.47 12.53
N GLN A 114 -8.38 -0.48 12.13
CA GLN A 114 -9.49 -0.97 12.95
C GLN A 114 -10.00 -2.30 12.39
N VAL A 115 -10.24 -3.25 13.30
CA VAL A 115 -10.86 -4.53 12.99
C VAL A 115 -12.13 -4.67 13.83
N ARG A 116 -13.29 -4.77 13.18
CA ARG A 116 -14.60 -4.89 13.82
C ARG A 116 -15.16 -6.27 13.56
N ALA A 117 -14.80 -7.21 14.43
CA ALA A 117 -15.20 -8.61 14.31
C ALA A 117 -16.16 -9.00 15.43
N GLU A 118 -17.33 -9.51 15.09
CA GLU A 118 -18.29 -10.07 16.05
C GLU A 118 -17.81 -11.46 16.53
N LEU A 119 -16.74 -11.47 17.34
CA LEU A 119 -16.09 -12.67 17.87
C LEU A 119 -16.12 -12.67 19.39
N GLU A 120 -16.15 -13.87 19.97
CA GLU A 120 -15.86 -14.06 21.39
C GLU A 120 -14.41 -13.65 21.69
N TYR A 121 -14.14 -13.24 22.93
CA TYR A 121 -12.85 -12.67 23.32
C TYR A 121 -11.65 -13.54 22.94
N ASP A 122 -11.71 -14.85 23.24
CA ASP A 122 -10.59 -15.77 22.94
C ASP A 122 -10.33 -15.85 21.42
N ASN A 123 -11.39 -15.88 20.62
CA ASN A 123 -11.29 -15.87 19.16
C ASN A 123 -10.78 -14.54 18.61
N LEU A 124 -11.16 -13.42 19.24
CA LEU A 124 -10.67 -12.11 18.90
C LEU A 124 -9.15 -12.00 19.19
N MET A 125 -8.68 -12.58 20.28
CA MET A 125 -7.23 -12.62 20.60
C MET A 125 -6.45 -13.51 19.63
N ASP A 126 -6.99 -14.67 19.22
CA ASP A 126 -6.37 -15.49 18.17
C ASP A 126 -6.23 -14.71 16.84
N LEU A 127 -7.22 -13.89 16.49
CA LEU A 127 -7.16 -13.01 15.33
C LEU A 127 -6.08 -11.94 15.54
N SER A 128 -6.06 -11.28 16.69
CA SER A 128 -5.02 -10.28 17.05
C SER A 128 -3.62 -10.84 16.87
N ASP A 129 -3.32 -12.02 17.43
CA ASP A 129 -2.01 -12.66 17.35
C ASP A 129 -1.52 -12.91 15.91
N VAL A 130 -2.45 -13.15 14.99
CA VAL A 130 -2.13 -13.35 13.57
C VAL A 130 -1.90 -12.02 12.89
N LEU A 131 -2.70 -11.01 13.20
CA LEU A 131 -2.61 -9.67 12.60
C LEU A 131 -1.38 -8.90 13.10
N ASP A 132 -0.97 -9.09 14.37
CA ASP A 132 0.24 -8.51 14.95
C ASP A 132 1.50 -8.90 14.15
N LYS A 133 1.55 -10.13 13.65
CA LYS A 133 2.66 -10.59 12.80
C LYS A 133 2.69 -9.89 11.44
N VAL A 134 1.57 -9.38 10.99
CA VAL A 134 1.51 -8.61 9.75
C VAL A 134 1.98 -7.19 10.00
N ILE A 135 1.39 -6.48 10.97
CA ILE A 135 1.71 -5.07 11.21
C ILE A 135 3.13 -4.86 11.73
N SER A 136 3.69 -5.82 12.48
CA SER A 136 5.09 -5.77 12.97
C SER A 136 6.15 -5.77 11.85
N LYS A 137 5.78 -6.05 10.60
CA LYS A 137 6.67 -5.88 9.45
C LYS A 137 6.84 -4.40 9.07
N TYR A 138 5.83 -3.59 9.36
CA TYR A 138 5.78 -2.16 9.05
C TYR A 138 6.26 -1.31 10.22
N ASP A 139 5.83 -1.67 11.42
CA ASP A 139 6.27 -1.04 12.67
C ASP A 139 6.46 -2.13 13.74
N LYS A 140 7.68 -2.27 14.26
CA LYS A 140 8.05 -3.32 15.23
C LYS A 140 7.34 -3.19 16.57
N ASP A 141 6.95 -1.96 16.89
CA ASP A 141 6.32 -1.61 18.16
C ASP A 141 4.79 -1.57 18.04
N ALA A 142 4.25 -1.70 16.82
CA ALA A 142 2.81 -1.77 16.59
C ALA A 142 2.24 -3.14 16.96
N TYR A 143 1.09 -3.11 17.62
CA TYR A 143 0.30 -4.29 17.96
C TYR A 143 -1.18 -3.93 18.09
N PHE A 144 -2.06 -4.91 17.99
CA PHE A 144 -3.49 -4.71 18.14
C PHE A 144 -3.90 -4.70 19.60
N GLU A 145 -4.57 -3.64 20.02
CA GLU A 145 -5.19 -3.53 21.34
C GLU A 145 -6.72 -3.68 21.24
N PRO A 146 -7.35 -4.44 22.15
CA PRO A 146 -8.80 -4.49 22.25
C PRO A 146 -9.31 -3.17 22.86
N GLU A 147 -9.97 -2.33 22.07
CA GLU A 147 -10.57 -1.09 22.57
C GLU A 147 -11.96 -1.30 23.16
N GLN A 148 -12.76 -2.16 22.52
CA GLN A 148 -14.12 -2.48 22.92
C GLN A 148 -14.41 -3.95 22.60
N PRO A 149 -15.46 -4.57 23.13
CA PRO A 149 -15.87 -5.91 22.73
C PRO A 149 -16.05 -6.00 21.20
N GLY A 150 -15.27 -6.87 20.56
CA GLY A 150 -15.30 -7.07 19.11
C GLY A 150 -14.53 -6.03 18.28
N ILE A 151 -13.79 -5.11 18.90
CA ILE A 151 -12.99 -4.10 18.18
C ILE A 151 -11.52 -4.21 18.60
N LEU A 152 -10.64 -4.39 17.59
CA LEU A 152 -9.19 -4.27 17.75
C LEU A 152 -8.71 -3.02 17.00
N CYS A 153 -7.79 -2.28 17.62
CA CYS A 153 -7.13 -1.14 16.97
C CYS A 153 -5.62 -1.29 17.04
N ALA A 154 -4.94 -0.87 15.98
CA ALA A 154 -3.49 -0.75 15.95
C ALA A 154 -3.09 0.54 15.22
N PHE A 155 -1.93 1.09 15.60
CA PHE A 155 -1.33 2.26 14.98
C PHE A 155 0.05 1.89 14.48
N ILE A 156 0.30 2.13 13.20
CA ILE A 156 1.60 1.99 12.55
C ILE A 156 2.16 3.39 12.39
N ARG A 157 3.31 3.66 12.99
CA ARG A 157 3.97 4.97 12.97
C ARG A 157 5.14 4.95 12.00
N TYR A 158 5.25 6.00 11.19
CA TYR A 158 6.33 6.20 10.23
C TYR A 158 7.32 7.26 10.70
#